data_7b855abab00bab679391bfde7adffb74
#
_entry.id   7b855abab00bab679391bfde7adffb74
#
_cell.length_a   1.000
_cell.length_b   1.000
_cell.length_c   1.000
_cell.angle_alpha   90.00
_cell.angle_beta   90.00
_cell.angle_gamma   90.00
#
_symmetry.space_group_name_H-M   'P 1'
#
loop_
_entity.id
_entity.type
_entity.pdbx_description
1 polymer ?
#
loop_
_entity_poly.entity_id
_entity_poly.type
_entity_poly.pdbx_seq_one_letter_code
_entity_poly.pdbx_strand_id
1 'polypeptide(L)'
;LKVHEEERNLTVHVIVDGSASMGFGKPLSKFDYASMIGVGFAYLALRDNEKFQFSTFADQLEIFQPKRGMSHLAAMVGHLNSLKPKGYSKLLDTIRQYKKVIGSRSMLVLVSDFLVNIEEIREAFYLLGDHEIKIIQVLDRTEKELKFEGDMKLIDSETKGMLRTFVSPRMRMEYQQQLDSHCAKIEEVCNKLGITYNLAVTDIPIFDTFYKILEG
;
A
#
# COMPACT_ATOMS: atom_id res chain seq x y z
N LEU A 1 -4.98 -45.33 -5.45
CA LEU A 1 -4.56 -44.04 -5.98
C LEU A 1 -4.18 -43.13 -4.81
N LYS A 2 -2.85 -42.93 -4.60
CA LYS A 2 -2.39 -41.85 -3.73
C LYS A 2 -2.58 -40.57 -4.50
N VAL A 3 -3.56 -39.77 -4.13
CA VAL A 3 -3.64 -38.37 -4.51
C VAL A 3 -2.49 -37.69 -3.76
N HIS A 4 -1.42 -37.36 -4.46
CA HIS A 4 -0.42 -36.44 -3.95
C HIS A 4 -1.12 -35.08 -3.88
N GLU A 5 -1.52 -34.65 -2.69
CA GLU A 5 -1.68 -33.24 -2.44
C GLU A 5 -0.32 -32.59 -2.69
N GLU A 6 -0.17 -31.95 -3.85
CA GLU A 6 0.93 -31.02 -4.03
C GLU A 6 0.80 -29.97 -2.93
N GLU A 7 1.72 -30.01 -1.97
CA GLU A 7 1.85 -28.94 -0.99
C GLU A 7 2.01 -27.62 -1.77
N ARG A 8 0.92 -26.85 -1.78
CA ARG A 8 0.90 -25.55 -2.42
C ARG A 8 1.67 -24.58 -1.54
N ASN A 9 2.97 -24.50 -1.69
CA ASN A 9 3.83 -23.55 -0.99
C ASN A 9 3.63 -22.15 -1.57
N LEU A 10 2.51 -21.51 -1.25
CA LEU A 10 2.27 -20.12 -1.56
C LEU A 10 3.19 -19.23 -0.70
N THR A 11 3.75 -18.20 -1.28
CA THR A 11 4.42 -17.13 -0.52
C THR A 11 3.58 -15.85 -0.63
N VAL A 12 3.13 -15.35 0.49
CA VAL A 12 2.43 -14.06 0.57
C VAL A 12 3.46 -12.95 0.73
N HIS A 13 3.55 -12.07 -0.25
CA HIS A 13 4.43 -10.92 -0.24
C HIS A 13 3.65 -9.68 0.21
N VAL A 14 4.02 -9.14 1.36
CA VAL A 14 3.45 -7.90 1.90
C VAL A 14 4.45 -6.78 1.67
N ILE A 15 4.07 -5.78 0.89
CA ILE A 15 4.93 -4.66 0.49
C ILE A 15 4.25 -3.37 0.93
N VAL A 16 4.85 -2.65 1.88
CA VAL A 16 4.26 -1.45 2.48
C VAL A 16 5.11 -0.23 2.14
N ASP A 17 4.45 0.79 1.63
CA ASP A 17 5.06 2.10 1.39
C ASP A 17 5.37 2.80 2.71
N GLY A 18 6.62 3.19 2.90
CA GLY A 18 7.12 3.94 4.05
C GLY A 18 7.59 5.35 3.68
N SER A 19 7.15 5.90 2.55
CA SER A 19 7.47 7.26 2.12
C SER A 19 6.90 8.32 3.05
N ALA A 20 7.38 9.55 2.94
CA ALA A 20 6.99 10.64 3.83
C ALA A 20 5.50 10.98 3.77
N SER A 21 4.87 10.81 2.62
CA SER A 21 3.41 11.02 2.43
C SER A 21 2.58 10.06 3.29
N MET A 22 3.06 8.82 3.50
CA MET A 22 2.40 7.83 4.34
C MET A 22 2.39 8.20 5.83
N GLY A 23 3.23 9.13 6.27
CA GLY A 23 3.21 9.68 7.64
C GLY A 23 2.05 10.64 7.93
N PHE A 24 1.22 10.95 6.93
CA PHE A 24 0.06 11.84 7.11
C PHE A 24 -1.10 11.13 7.82
N GLY A 25 -1.89 11.92 8.59
CA GLY A 25 -3.08 11.46 9.31
C GLY A 25 -2.91 11.49 10.84
N LYS A 26 -4.04 11.77 11.54
CA LYS A 26 -4.13 11.71 13.02
C LYS A 26 -5.56 11.30 13.41
N PRO A 27 -5.75 10.51 14.48
CA PRO A 27 -4.71 9.95 15.38
C PRO A 27 -3.89 8.80 14.78
N LEU A 28 -4.31 8.25 13.63
CA LEU A 28 -3.72 7.13 12.94
C LEU A 28 -3.17 7.62 11.59
N SER A 29 -1.88 7.39 11.32
CA SER A 29 -1.29 7.74 10.03
C SER A 29 -1.69 6.73 8.94
N LYS A 30 -1.54 7.11 7.67
CA LYS A 30 -1.71 6.15 6.55
C LYS A 30 -0.76 4.96 6.69
N PHE A 31 0.48 5.19 7.17
CA PHE A 31 1.45 4.13 7.40
C PHE A 31 1.02 3.16 8.50
N ASP A 32 0.49 3.67 9.62
CA ASP A 32 -0.01 2.80 10.69
C ASP A 32 -1.16 1.93 10.17
N TYR A 33 -2.08 2.55 9.42
CA TYR A 33 -3.22 1.84 8.82
C TYR A 33 -2.79 0.80 7.78
N ALA A 34 -1.86 1.15 6.89
CA ALA A 34 -1.25 0.24 5.93
C ALA A 34 -0.52 -0.92 6.61
N SER A 35 0.19 -0.63 7.70
CA SER A 35 0.87 -1.63 8.52
C SER A 35 -0.09 -2.63 9.13
N MET A 36 -1.25 -2.18 9.63
CA MET A 36 -2.30 -3.08 10.16
C MET A 36 -2.84 -4.00 9.07
N ILE A 37 -3.08 -3.48 7.86
CA ILE A 37 -3.49 -4.30 6.71
C ILE A 37 -2.42 -5.34 6.39
N GLY A 38 -1.16 -4.93 6.29
CA GLY A 38 -0.04 -5.83 6.00
C GLY A 38 0.13 -6.93 7.04
N VAL A 39 0.02 -6.59 8.33
CA VAL A 39 0.05 -7.56 9.45
C VAL A 39 -1.13 -8.54 9.35
N GLY A 40 -2.31 -8.08 8.95
CA GLY A 40 -3.47 -8.92 8.73
C GLY A 40 -3.21 -10.01 7.68
N PHE A 41 -2.65 -9.66 6.52
CA PHE A 41 -2.28 -10.63 5.49
C PHE A 41 -1.18 -11.59 5.92
N ALA A 42 -0.15 -11.09 6.63
CA ALA A 42 0.90 -11.93 7.20
C ALA A 42 0.34 -12.92 8.23
N TYR A 43 -0.65 -12.50 9.03
CA TYR A 43 -1.34 -13.37 9.98
C TYR A 43 -2.19 -14.45 9.27
N LEU A 44 -2.89 -14.12 8.18
CA LEU A 44 -3.61 -15.12 7.39
C LEU A 44 -2.66 -16.16 6.81
N ALA A 45 -1.54 -15.73 6.23
CA ALA A 45 -0.51 -16.66 5.75
C ALA A 45 0.01 -17.57 6.88
N LEU A 46 0.24 -17.01 8.07
CA LEU A 46 0.64 -17.77 9.24
C LEU A 46 -0.41 -18.82 9.64
N ARG A 47 -1.70 -18.44 9.69
CA ARG A 47 -2.82 -19.34 10.03
C ARG A 47 -2.91 -20.49 9.04
N ASP A 48 -2.71 -20.22 7.76
CA ASP A 48 -2.80 -21.22 6.70
C ASP A 48 -1.47 -21.95 6.47
N ASN A 49 -0.50 -21.81 7.41
CA ASN A 49 0.83 -22.42 7.38
C ASN A 49 1.64 -22.10 6.09
N GLU A 50 1.36 -20.95 5.49
CA GLU A 50 2.09 -20.46 4.33
C GLU A 50 3.30 -19.61 4.73
N LYS A 51 4.23 -19.41 3.79
CA LYS A 51 5.32 -18.44 3.98
C LYS A 51 4.80 -17.03 3.74
N PHE A 52 5.30 -16.07 4.49
CA PHE A 52 5.14 -14.68 4.13
C PHE A 52 6.49 -13.97 4.10
N GLN A 53 6.60 -13.03 3.22
CA GLN A 53 7.71 -12.11 3.08
C GLN A 53 7.16 -10.70 3.23
N PHE A 54 7.76 -9.89 4.10
CA PHE A 54 7.40 -8.50 4.17
C PHE A 54 8.53 -7.60 3.69
N SER A 55 8.17 -6.44 3.21
CA SER A 55 9.09 -5.47 2.66
C SER A 55 8.54 -4.07 2.86
N THR A 56 9.42 -3.12 3.05
CA THR A 56 9.07 -1.71 3.09
C THR A 56 9.88 -0.94 2.06
N PHE A 57 9.30 0.08 1.49
CA PHE A 57 10.00 0.90 0.50
C PHE A 57 9.69 2.39 0.68
N ALA A 58 10.64 3.20 0.30
CA ALA A 58 10.57 4.65 0.08
C ALA A 58 11.68 5.01 -0.91
N ASP A 59 12.73 5.73 -0.49
CA ASP A 59 13.94 5.94 -1.31
C ASP A 59 14.72 4.63 -1.56
N GLN A 60 14.59 3.68 -0.66
CA GLN A 60 15.23 2.37 -0.69
C GLN A 60 14.22 1.27 -0.38
N LEU A 61 14.46 0.11 -0.95
CA LEU A 61 13.69 -1.10 -0.71
C LEU A 61 14.38 -1.96 0.34
N GLU A 62 13.67 -2.26 1.43
CA GLU A 62 14.09 -3.22 2.45
C GLU A 62 13.28 -4.51 2.28
N ILE A 63 13.97 -5.63 2.06
CA ILE A 63 13.36 -6.94 1.84
C ILE A 63 13.75 -7.88 2.96
N PHE A 64 12.77 -8.46 3.63
CA PHE A 64 12.99 -9.50 4.63
C PHE A 64 12.78 -10.88 4.02
N GLN A 65 13.58 -11.85 4.47
CA GLN A 65 13.52 -13.22 3.92
C GLN A 65 12.16 -13.87 4.20
N PRO A 66 11.60 -14.62 3.24
CA PRO A 66 10.33 -15.32 3.44
C PRO A 66 10.47 -16.41 4.50
N LYS A 67 9.64 -16.36 5.53
CA LYS A 67 9.63 -17.31 6.64
C LYS A 67 8.20 -17.66 7.06
N ARG A 68 8.07 -18.65 7.92
CA ARG A 68 6.84 -19.02 8.61
C ARG A 68 6.97 -18.73 10.09
N GLY A 69 5.84 -18.68 10.77
CA GLY A 69 5.76 -18.76 12.23
C GLY A 69 5.65 -17.41 12.93
N MET A 70 5.21 -17.47 14.16
CA MET A 70 4.87 -16.30 15.00
C MET A 70 6.07 -15.37 15.24
N SER A 71 7.29 -15.92 15.36
CA SER A 71 8.49 -15.12 15.55
C SER A 71 8.77 -14.19 14.38
N HIS A 72 8.46 -14.64 13.15
CA HIS A 72 8.62 -13.81 11.96
C HIS A 72 7.56 -12.69 11.90
N LEU A 73 6.32 -13.00 12.29
CA LEU A 73 5.26 -12.00 12.42
C LEU A 73 5.61 -10.95 13.49
N ALA A 74 6.12 -11.38 14.65
CA ALA A 74 6.57 -10.45 15.69
C ALA A 74 7.71 -9.55 15.20
N ALA A 75 8.67 -10.09 14.43
CA ALA A 75 9.74 -9.31 13.83
C ALA A 75 9.20 -8.26 12.83
N MET A 76 8.21 -8.63 12.00
CA MET A 76 7.52 -7.69 11.10
C MET A 76 6.87 -6.55 11.87
N VAL A 77 6.08 -6.87 12.90
CA VAL A 77 5.41 -5.87 13.75
C VAL A 77 6.44 -4.95 14.42
N GLY A 78 7.52 -5.52 14.98
CA GLY A 78 8.60 -4.74 15.59
C GLY A 78 9.27 -3.78 14.61
N HIS A 79 9.53 -4.23 13.37
CA HIS A 79 10.10 -3.39 12.31
C HIS A 79 9.13 -2.25 11.94
N LEU A 80 7.88 -2.56 11.63
CA LEU A 80 6.88 -1.56 11.26
C LEU A 80 6.68 -0.51 12.35
N ASN A 81 6.63 -0.91 13.62
CA ASN A 81 6.51 0.01 14.76
C ASN A 81 7.74 0.92 14.93
N SER A 82 8.92 0.49 14.51
CA SER A 82 10.16 1.28 14.59
C SER A 82 10.36 2.22 13.42
N LEU A 83 9.71 1.94 12.29
CA LEU A 83 9.88 2.70 11.06
C LEU A 83 9.16 4.05 11.17
N LYS A 84 9.87 5.11 10.77
CA LYS A 84 9.30 6.45 10.61
C LYS A 84 9.20 6.77 9.13
N PRO A 85 8.00 6.99 8.59
CA PRO A 85 7.82 7.34 7.18
C PRO A 85 8.67 8.54 6.77
N LYS A 86 9.46 8.36 5.70
CA LYS A 86 10.38 9.39 5.20
C LYS A 86 10.78 9.10 3.75
N GLY A 87 11.29 10.13 3.06
CA GLY A 87 11.78 9.99 1.68
C GLY A 87 10.65 9.98 0.66
N TYR A 88 11.00 9.60 -0.56
CA TYR A 88 10.10 9.59 -1.73
C TYR A 88 9.59 8.19 -2.00
N SER A 89 8.35 8.09 -2.47
CA SER A 89 7.82 6.83 -2.98
C SER A 89 8.41 6.52 -4.35
N LYS A 90 9.44 5.66 -4.41
CA LYS A 90 10.08 5.18 -5.65
C LYS A 90 9.44 3.86 -6.09
N LEU A 91 8.14 3.92 -6.39
CA LEU A 91 7.33 2.74 -6.69
C LEU A 91 7.93 1.89 -7.83
N LEU A 92 8.18 2.50 -8.98
CA LEU A 92 8.65 1.78 -10.17
C LEU A 92 10.03 1.12 -9.95
N ASP A 93 10.97 1.85 -9.36
CA ASP A 93 12.31 1.31 -9.06
C ASP A 93 12.23 0.19 -8.03
N THR A 94 11.33 0.31 -7.05
CA THR A 94 11.02 -0.72 -6.07
C THR A 94 10.52 -1.98 -6.76
N ILE A 95 9.54 -1.88 -7.62
CA ILE A 95 8.96 -3.04 -8.31
C ILE A 95 9.97 -3.68 -9.27
N ARG A 96 10.79 -2.91 -9.98
CA ARG A 96 11.87 -3.45 -10.82
C ARG A 96 12.88 -4.30 -10.03
N GLN A 97 13.18 -3.89 -8.80
CA GLN A 97 14.05 -4.66 -7.91
C GLN A 97 13.31 -5.86 -7.32
N TYR A 98 12.07 -5.66 -6.86
CA TYR A 98 11.27 -6.67 -6.19
C TYR A 98 10.92 -7.85 -7.09
N LYS A 99 10.66 -7.59 -8.38
CA LYS A 99 10.39 -8.65 -9.38
C LYS A 99 11.41 -9.78 -9.37
N LYS A 100 12.65 -9.51 -8.99
CA LYS A 100 13.74 -10.51 -8.96
C LYS A 100 13.61 -11.52 -7.82
N VAL A 101 12.78 -11.23 -6.82
CA VAL A 101 12.58 -12.07 -5.63
C VAL A 101 11.23 -12.77 -5.58
N ILE A 102 10.33 -12.45 -6.54
CA ILE A 102 9.02 -13.09 -6.63
C ILE A 102 9.20 -14.51 -7.19
N GLY A 103 8.71 -15.50 -6.45
CA GLY A 103 8.69 -16.89 -6.89
C GLY A 103 7.48 -17.22 -7.79
N SER A 104 7.44 -18.44 -8.30
CA SER A 104 6.42 -18.92 -9.25
C SER A 104 5.01 -18.98 -8.67
N ARG A 105 4.86 -19.13 -7.36
CA ARG A 105 3.57 -19.14 -6.66
C ARG A 105 3.57 -18.07 -5.58
N SER A 106 3.09 -16.91 -5.94
CA SER A 106 3.12 -15.73 -5.07
C SER A 106 1.80 -14.99 -5.11
N MET A 107 1.35 -14.55 -3.94
CA MET A 107 0.33 -13.54 -3.77
C MET A 107 1.02 -12.24 -3.35
N LEU A 108 0.77 -11.17 -4.05
CA LEU A 108 1.37 -9.86 -3.79
C LEU A 108 0.34 -8.92 -3.19
N VAL A 109 0.65 -8.36 -2.05
CA VAL A 109 -0.17 -7.34 -1.38
C VAL A 109 0.67 -6.07 -1.29
N LEU A 110 0.34 -5.10 -2.11
CA LEU A 110 1.04 -3.81 -2.17
C LEU A 110 0.16 -2.72 -1.58
N VAL A 111 0.66 -2.05 -0.55
CA VAL A 111 -0.08 -1.04 0.22
C VAL A 111 0.66 0.30 0.16
N SER A 112 0.04 1.32 -0.43
CA SER A 112 0.59 2.68 -0.61
C SER A 112 -0.56 3.67 -0.76
N ASP A 113 -0.29 4.96 -0.71
CA ASP A 113 -1.25 5.99 -1.13
C ASP A 113 -1.28 6.16 -2.66
N PHE A 114 -0.28 5.65 -3.37
CA PHE A 114 -0.12 5.73 -4.82
C PHE A 114 -0.26 7.14 -5.39
N LEU A 115 0.09 8.17 -4.63
CA LEU A 115 0.07 9.57 -5.07
C LEU A 115 1.30 9.91 -5.93
N VAL A 116 1.62 9.04 -6.86
CA VAL A 116 2.70 9.19 -7.86
C VAL A 116 2.11 9.25 -9.28
N ASN A 117 2.95 9.47 -10.28
CA ASN A 117 2.48 9.58 -11.66
C ASN A 117 1.80 8.28 -12.13
N ILE A 118 0.65 8.40 -12.79
CA ILE A 118 -0.14 7.25 -13.25
C ILE A 118 0.62 6.37 -14.25
N GLU A 119 1.51 6.94 -15.06
CA GLU A 119 2.35 6.16 -15.99
C GLU A 119 3.36 5.29 -15.23
N GLU A 120 3.91 5.80 -14.12
CA GLU A 120 4.78 5.05 -13.23
C GLU A 120 4.03 3.86 -12.60
N ILE A 121 2.79 4.09 -12.13
CA ILE A 121 1.93 3.04 -11.57
C ILE A 121 1.65 1.98 -12.63
N ARG A 122 1.28 2.39 -13.85
CA ARG A 122 1.00 1.48 -14.97
C ARG A 122 2.19 0.59 -15.29
N GLU A 123 3.38 1.19 -15.40
CA GLU A 123 4.61 0.44 -15.68
C GLU A 123 4.95 -0.50 -14.53
N ALA A 124 4.85 -0.04 -13.29
CA ALA A 124 5.12 -0.84 -12.11
C ALA A 124 4.20 -2.08 -12.04
N PHE A 125 2.89 -1.89 -12.21
CA PHE A 125 1.93 -2.99 -12.14
C PHE A 125 2.10 -3.98 -13.30
N TYR A 126 2.40 -3.51 -14.49
CA TYR A 126 2.70 -4.36 -15.64
C TYR A 126 3.92 -5.26 -15.37
N LEU A 127 4.93 -4.76 -14.66
CA LEU A 127 6.14 -5.52 -14.31
C LEU A 127 5.89 -6.65 -13.30
N LEU A 128 4.81 -6.60 -12.53
CA LEU A 128 4.47 -7.64 -11.54
C LEU A 128 4.00 -8.94 -12.21
N GLY A 129 3.51 -8.89 -13.46
CA GLY A 129 3.15 -10.06 -14.24
C GLY A 129 1.88 -10.78 -13.77
N ASP A 130 1.76 -12.07 -14.10
CA ASP A 130 0.56 -12.88 -13.88
C ASP A 130 0.53 -13.53 -12.48
N HIS A 131 0.71 -12.73 -11.42
CA HIS A 131 0.56 -13.17 -10.05
C HIS A 131 -0.82 -12.79 -9.50
N GLU A 132 -1.25 -13.43 -8.42
CA GLU A 132 -2.36 -12.92 -7.64
C GLU A 132 -1.93 -11.63 -6.95
N ILE A 133 -2.52 -10.49 -7.34
CA ILE A 133 -2.10 -9.17 -6.89
C ILE A 133 -3.27 -8.44 -6.27
N LYS A 134 -3.08 -7.96 -5.04
CA LYS A 134 -4.00 -7.05 -4.38
C LYS A 134 -3.30 -5.70 -4.17
N ILE A 135 -3.84 -4.67 -4.81
CA ILE A 135 -3.42 -3.28 -4.63
C ILE A 135 -4.37 -2.63 -3.64
N ILE A 136 -3.80 -2.05 -2.58
CA ILE A 136 -4.56 -1.39 -1.54
C ILE A 136 -4.09 0.05 -1.44
N GLN A 137 -4.90 0.96 -1.98
CA GLN A 137 -4.65 2.40 -1.86
C GLN A 137 -5.15 2.89 -0.52
N VAL A 138 -4.29 3.53 0.27
CA VAL A 138 -4.63 4.08 1.59
C VAL A 138 -4.65 5.60 1.51
N LEU A 139 -5.80 6.20 1.79
CA LEU A 139 -5.96 7.64 1.87
C LEU A 139 -6.42 8.05 3.28
N ASP A 140 -5.93 9.19 3.75
CA ASP A 140 -6.51 9.82 4.93
C ASP A 140 -7.84 10.52 4.55
N ARG A 141 -8.81 10.47 5.47
CA ARG A 141 -10.11 11.13 5.21
C ARG A 141 -9.97 12.61 4.92
N THR A 142 -9.04 13.26 5.59
CA THR A 142 -8.78 14.68 5.42
C THR A 142 -8.21 14.99 4.03
N GLU A 143 -7.33 14.13 3.51
CA GLU A 143 -6.86 14.24 2.13
C GLU A 143 -7.99 14.01 1.13
N LYS A 144 -8.80 12.97 1.36
CA LYS A 144 -9.90 12.63 0.45
C LYS A 144 -10.97 13.73 0.36
N GLU A 145 -11.31 14.36 1.47
CA GLU A 145 -12.42 15.32 1.53
C GLU A 145 -11.97 16.79 1.54
N LEU A 146 -10.70 17.05 1.78
CA LEU A 146 -10.09 18.39 1.92
C LEU A 146 -10.98 19.37 2.73
N LYS A 147 -11.40 18.93 3.92
CA LYS A 147 -12.38 19.67 4.76
C LYS A 147 -11.89 21.02 5.30
N PHE A 148 -10.74 21.48 4.88
CA PHE A 148 -10.16 22.74 5.33
C PHE A 148 -10.62 23.91 4.45
N GLU A 149 -10.96 25.03 5.09
CA GLU A 149 -11.24 26.31 4.44
C GLU A 149 -10.39 27.41 5.10
N GLY A 150 -9.95 28.37 4.29
CA GLY A 150 -9.20 29.53 4.77
C GLY A 150 -7.71 29.47 4.48
N ASP A 151 -6.95 30.30 5.20
CA ASP A 151 -5.50 30.37 5.07
C ASP A 151 -4.83 29.11 5.59
N MET A 152 -4.22 28.37 4.68
CA MET A 152 -3.52 27.13 4.97
C MET A 152 -2.04 27.20 4.60
N LYS A 153 -1.25 26.56 5.44
CA LYS A 153 0.16 26.30 5.19
C LYS A 153 0.28 24.86 4.74
N LEU A 154 0.34 24.67 3.44
CA LEU A 154 0.60 23.34 2.87
C LEU A 154 2.11 23.08 2.91
N ILE A 155 2.49 21.95 3.47
CA ILE A 155 3.88 21.49 3.52
C ILE A 155 3.92 20.21 2.71
N ASP A 156 4.70 20.24 1.64
CA ASP A 156 5.02 19.02 0.90
C ASP A 156 5.79 18.07 1.82
N SER A 157 5.25 16.88 2.03
CA SER A 157 5.83 15.88 2.94
C SER A 157 7.21 15.41 2.47
N GLU A 158 7.43 15.38 1.18
CA GLU A 158 8.64 14.86 0.55
C GLU A 158 9.72 15.94 0.38
N THR A 159 9.40 17.05 -0.29
CA THR A 159 10.36 18.12 -0.59
C THR A 159 10.55 19.11 0.55
N LYS A 160 9.65 19.08 1.58
CA LYS A 160 9.56 20.11 2.63
C LYS A 160 9.25 21.50 2.08
N GLY A 161 8.88 21.59 0.81
CA GLY A 161 8.39 22.81 0.20
C GLY A 161 7.16 23.33 0.94
N MET A 162 7.09 24.64 1.11
CA MET A 162 6.01 25.27 1.85
C MET A 162 5.25 26.20 0.90
N LEU A 163 3.95 25.96 0.79
CA LEU A 163 3.03 26.83 0.07
C LEU A 163 1.98 27.39 1.04
N ARG A 164 1.93 28.71 1.14
CA ARG A 164 0.85 29.38 1.83
C ARG A 164 -0.25 29.69 0.83
N THR A 165 -1.42 29.15 1.02
CA THR A 165 -2.54 29.36 0.09
C THR A 165 -3.86 29.45 0.86
N PHE A 166 -4.80 30.19 0.26
CA PHE A 166 -6.17 30.23 0.71
C PHE A 166 -6.94 29.13 0.01
N VAL A 167 -7.40 28.14 0.76
CA VAL A 167 -8.22 27.05 0.23
C VAL A 167 -9.64 27.55 0.03
N SER A 168 -9.97 27.86 -1.22
CA SER A 168 -11.32 28.25 -1.61
C SER A 168 -12.20 27.03 -1.88
N PRO A 169 -13.53 27.14 -1.84
CA PRO A 169 -14.45 26.06 -2.21
C PRO A 169 -14.17 25.51 -3.63
N ARG A 170 -13.82 26.39 -4.57
CA ARG A 170 -13.48 26.00 -5.92
C ARG A 170 -12.20 25.15 -5.98
N MET A 171 -11.15 25.57 -5.29
CA MET A 171 -9.88 24.84 -5.22
C MET A 171 -10.08 23.45 -4.60
N ARG A 172 -10.94 23.35 -3.57
CA ARG A 172 -11.32 22.09 -2.96
C ARG A 172 -12.00 21.15 -3.95
N MET A 173 -12.97 21.67 -4.71
CA MET A 173 -13.65 20.87 -5.74
C MET A 173 -12.70 20.39 -6.83
N GLU A 174 -11.82 21.26 -7.31
CA GLU A 174 -10.80 20.91 -8.33
C GLU A 174 -9.85 19.81 -7.80
N TYR A 175 -9.37 19.95 -6.57
CA TYR A 175 -8.53 18.92 -5.94
C TYR A 175 -9.25 17.57 -5.82
N GLN A 176 -10.51 17.60 -5.34
CA GLN A 176 -11.29 16.38 -5.14
C GLN A 176 -11.55 15.67 -6.47
N GLN A 177 -11.87 16.41 -7.53
CA GLN A 177 -12.02 15.87 -8.88
C GLN A 177 -10.72 15.24 -9.41
N GLN A 178 -9.57 15.88 -9.14
CA GLN A 178 -8.26 15.34 -9.54
C GLN A 178 -7.93 14.06 -8.79
N LEU A 179 -8.18 14.01 -7.48
CA LEU A 179 -7.95 12.82 -6.67
C LEU A 179 -8.87 11.66 -7.09
N ASP A 180 -10.18 11.93 -7.26
CA ASP A 180 -11.14 10.93 -7.72
C ASP A 180 -10.77 10.39 -9.11
N SER A 181 -10.38 11.29 -10.02
CA SER A 181 -9.88 10.91 -11.34
C SER A 181 -8.61 10.05 -11.26
N HIS A 182 -7.70 10.37 -10.35
CA HIS A 182 -6.49 9.59 -10.13
C HIS A 182 -6.81 8.18 -9.61
N CYS A 183 -7.66 8.07 -8.59
CA CYS A 183 -8.13 6.78 -8.07
C CYS A 183 -8.80 5.93 -9.15
N ALA A 184 -9.69 6.54 -9.94
CA ALA A 184 -10.37 5.86 -11.04
C ALA A 184 -9.39 5.33 -12.12
N LYS A 185 -8.32 6.09 -12.42
CA LYS A 185 -7.26 5.65 -13.34
C LYS A 185 -6.47 4.47 -12.79
N ILE A 186 -6.17 4.47 -11.48
CA ILE A 186 -5.50 3.33 -10.84
C ILE A 186 -6.39 2.08 -10.94
N GLU A 187 -7.67 2.21 -10.60
CA GLU A 187 -8.64 1.13 -10.70
C GLU A 187 -8.76 0.61 -12.15
N GLU A 188 -8.80 1.50 -13.14
CA GLU A 188 -8.81 1.13 -14.56
C GLU A 188 -7.56 0.33 -14.96
N VAL A 189 -6.38 0.75 -14.50
CA VAL A 189 -5.12 0.01 -14.74
C VAL A 189 -5.18 -1.37 -14.11
N CYS A 190 -5.64 -1.47 -12.85
CA CYS A 190 -5.79 -2.74 -12.16
C CYS A 190 -6.74 -3.68 -12.89
N ASN A 191 -7.93 -3.18 -13.28
CA ASN A 191 -8.94 -3.97 -14.02
C ASN A 191 -8.39 -4.50 -15.35
N LYS A 192 -7.63 -3.70 -16.11
CA LYS A 192 -7.00 -4.13 -17.35
C LYS A 192 -5.96 -5.24 -17.18
N LEU A 193 -5.33 -5.29 -16.03
CA LEU A 193 -4.27 -6.26 -15.70
C LEU A 193 -4.79 -7.45 -14.86
N GLY A 194 -6.08 -7.50 -14.53
CA GLY A 194 -6.64 -8.55 -13.69
C GLY A 194 -6.18 -8.45 -12.22
N ILE A 195 -5.82 -7.25 -11.77
CA ILE A 195 -5.35 -6.96 -10.41
C ILE A 195 -6.55 -6.53 -9.55
N THR A 196 -6.67 -7.07 -8.34
CA THR A 196 -7.68 -6.61 -7.38
C THR A 196 -7.26 -5.26 -6.79
N TYR A 197 -8.14 -4.25 -6.91
CA TYR A 197 -7.94 -2.92 -6.34
C TYR A 197 -8.91 -2.65 -5.19
N ASN A 198 -8.39 -2.08 -4.10
CA ASN A 198 -9.18 -1.66 -2.95
C ASN A 198 -8.75 -0.28 -2.48
N LEU A 199 -9.72 0.61 -2.29
CA LEU A 199 -9.50 1.90 -1.64
C LEU A 199 -9.84 1.79 -0.15
N ALA A 200 -8.86 2.05 0.69
CA ALA A 200 -8.95 2.07 2.14
C ALA A 200 -8.84 3.50 2.66
N VAL A 201 -9.73 3.91 3.56
CA VAL A 201 -9.72 5.24 4.17
C VAL A 201 -9.47 5.08 5.67
N THR A 202 -8.53 5.85 6.23
CA THR A 202 -8.00 5.66 7.59
C THR A 202 -9.03 5.81 8.72
N ASP A 203 -10.17 6.43 8.48
CA ASP A 203 -11.25 6.59 9.45
C ASP A 203 -12.25 5.43 9.49
N ILE A 204 -12.17 4.49 8.54
CA ILE A 204 -12.98 3.27 8.57
C ILE A 204 -12.31 2.26 9.52
N PRO A 205 -13.07 1.60 10.41
CA PRO A 205 -12.51 0.58 11.29
C PRO A 205 -11.73 -0.47 10.50
N ILE A 206 -10.53 -0.83 10.98
CA ILE A 206 -9.61 -1.70 10.26
C ILE A 206 -10.23 -3.06 9.89
N PHE A 207 -11.07 -3.63 10.76
CA PHE A 207 -11.72 -4.90 10.49
C PHE A 207 -12.73 -4.82 9.35
N ASP A 208 -13.47 -3.71 9.24
CA ASP A 208 -14.45 -3.50 8.16
C ASP A 208 -13.74 -3.35 6.82
N THR A 209 -12.61 -2.61 6.81
CA THR A 209 -11.76 -2.48 5.62
C THR A 209 -11.15 -3.82 5.23
N PHE A 210 -10.59 -4.56 6.21
CA PHE A 210 -9.95 -5.82 5.94
C PHE A 210 -10.94 -6.87 5.42
N TYR A 211 -12.15 -6.91 5.98
CA TYR A 211 -13.22 -7.77 5.49
C TYR A 211 -13.55 -7.49 4.01
N LYS A 212 -13.73 -6.23 3.63
CA LYS A 212 -13.97 -5.84 2.23
C LYS A 212 -12.85 -6.26 1.29
N ILE A 213 -11.58 -6.13 1.73
CA ILE A 213 -10.43 -6.53 0.92
C ILE A 213 -10.40 -8.05 0.68
N LEU A 214 -10.91 -8.83 1.62
CA LEU A 214 -10.96 -10.29 1.50
C LEU A 214 -12.13 -10.78 0.65
N GLU A 215 -13.24 -10.03 0.57
CA GLU A 215 -14.41 -10.39 -0.25
C GLU A 215 -14.21 -10.09 -1.75
N GLY A 216 -13.34 -9.13 -2.09
CA GLY A 216 -13.02 -8.73 -3.48
C GLY A 216 -11.77 -9.45 -3.97
#